data_537ac51fc79f970ea54882ddb555c4d6
#
_entry.id   537ac51fc79f970ea54882ddb555c4d6
#
_cell.length_a   1.000
_cell.length_b   1.000
_cell.length_c   1.000
_cell.angle_alpha   90.00
_cell.angle_beta   90.00
_cell.angle_gamma   90.00
#
_symmetry.space_group_name_H-M   'P 1'
#
loop_
_entity.id
_entity.type
_entity.pdbx_description
1 polymer ?
#
loop_
_entity_poly.entity_id
_entity_poly.type
_entity_poly.pdbx_seq_one_letter_code
_entity_poly.pdbx_strand_id
1 'polypeptide(L)'
;DRNKQFKLDKAPWNGEKIMKRGLVYLIWFIMALVTALTFSSYAVGTDYLYHSWQWFGVIPVPDWTPLTWVSVLIFTFATFANAGYMREHFCTHICPYGRFQSVMFDKDTLIVTYDYKRGEPRGARKRGGEDENLGDCINCLMCVQVCPTGIDIRDGLQVECIQCAACIDACNDIMDKVNKPRGLIRYSTERQLVENEPSKILRPRFFAYLAVIALLIGTGVYFLTSRVPLQIDI
;
A
#
# COMPACT_ATOMS: atom_id res chain seq x y z
N ASP A 1 11.86 -6.67 -10.03
CA ASP A 1 13.18 -6.53 -9.38
C ASP A 1 13.47 -5.04 -9.22
N ARG A 2 13.43 -4.56 -7.99
CA ARG A 2 13.56 -3.15 -7.62
C ARG A 2 14.92 -2.56 -8.02
N ASN A 3 15.98 -3.36 -7.97
CA ASN A 3 17.31 -2.93 -8.41
C ASN A 3 17.34 -2.60 -9.91
N LYS A 4 16.60 -3.36 -10.73
CA LYS A 4 16.46 -3.08 -12.17
C LYS A 4 15.63 -1.81 -12.39
N GLN A 5 14.58 -1.61 -11.62
CA GLN A 5 13.76 -0.39 -11.67
C GLN A 5 14.58 0.84 -11.28
N PHE A 6 15.34 0.77 -10.18
CA PHE A 6 16.20 1.86 -9.73
C PHE A 6 17.29 2.22 -10.72
N LYS A 7 17.90 1.21 -11.38
CA LYS A 7 18.86 1.43 -12.46
C LYS A 7 18.20 2.08 -13.68
N LEU A 8 17.00 1.64 -14.05
CA LEU A 8 16.23 2.22 -15.16
C LEU A 8 15.84 3.68 -14.87
N ASP A 9 15.47 3.99 -13.62
CA ASP A 9 15.09 5.35 -13.23
C ASP A 9 16.26 6.32 -13.28
N LYS A 10 17.46 5.89 -12.89
CA LYS A 10 18.70 6.68 -12.97
C LYS A 10 19.31 6.76 -14.38
N ALA A 11 18.94 5.86 -15.30
CA ALA A 11 19.47 5.85 -16.65
C ALA A 11 18.99 7.09 -17.45
N PRO A 12 19.80 7.63 -18.37
CA PRO A 12 19.39 8.70 -19.27
C PRO A 12 18.19 8.24 -20.13
N TRP A 13 17.47 9.18 -20.71
CA TRP A 13 16.35 8.91 -21.60
C TRP A 13 16.85 8.18 -22.86
N ASN A 14 16.67 6.87 -22.89
CA ASN A 14 16.99 5.99 -24.01
C ASN A 14 15.69 5.38 -24.58
N GLY A 15 15.72 4.93 -25.84
CA GLY A 15 14.59 4.26 -26.49
C GLY A 15 14.04 3.08 -25.65
N GLU A 16 14.91 2.32 -25.03
CA GLU A 16 14.53 1.23 -24.12
C GLU A 16 13.73 1.71 -22.89
N LYS A 17 14.13 2.84 -22.30
CA LYS A 17 13.43 3.45 -21.15
C LYS A 17 12.06 3.95 -21.55
N ILE A 18 11.97 4.62 -22.71
CA ILE A 18 10.70 5.13 -23.26
C ILE A 18 9.74 3.97 -23.55
N MET A 19 10.23 2.92 -24.21
CA MET A 19 9.42 1.74 -24.54
C MET A 19 8.90 1.04 -23.28
N LYS A 20 9.76 0.77 -22.29
CA LYS A 20 9.37 0.10 -21.05
C LYS A 20 8.37 0.94 -20.23
N ARG A 21 8.60 2.23 -20.09
CA ARG A 21 7.66 3.12 -19.39
C ARG A 21 6.36 3.30 -20.16
N GLY A 22 6.44 3.47 -21.49
CA GLY A 22 5.27 3.56 -22.35
C GLY A 22 4.38 2.33 -22.25
N LEU A 23 4.99 1.13 -22.27
CA LEU A 23 4.25 -0.13 -22.11
C LEU A 23 3.56 -0.21 -20.75
N VAL A 24 4.21 0.19 -19.67
CA VAL A 24 3.61 0.22 -18.34
C VAL A 24 2.42 1.18 -18.30
N TYR A 25 2.55 2.38 -18.83
CA TYR A 25 1.45 3.34 -18.88
C TYR A 25 0.31 2.87 -19.78
N LEU A 26 0.61 2.22 -20.90
CA LEU A 26 -0.39 1.62 -21.76
C LEU A 26 -1.21 0.55 -21.02
N ILE A 27 -0.55 -0.35 -20.30
CA ILE A 27 -1.21 -1.39 -19.51
C ILE A 27 -2.10 -0.75 -18.44
N TRP A 28 -1.61 0.26 -17.72
CA TRP A 28 -2.41 0.96 -16.72
C TRP A 28 -3.61 1.70 -17.33
N PHE A 29 -3.44 2.28 -18.51
CA PHE A 29 -4.53 2.94 -19.23
C PHE A 29 -5.61 1.94 -19.66
N ILE A 30 -5.23 0.78 -20.20
CA ILE A 30 -6.17 -0.29 -20.55
C ILE A 30 -6.92 -0.78 -19.31
N MET A 31 -6.21 -1.03 -18.22
CA MET A 31 -6.83 -1.44 -16.96
C MET A 31 -7.79 -0.38 -16.42
N ALA A 32 -7.41 0.89 -16.48
CA ALA A 32 -8.27 2.00 -16.06
C ALA A 32 -9.53 2.11 -16.92
N LEU A 33 -9.39 1.93 -18.25
CA LEU A 33 -10.52 1.93 -19.17
C LEU A 33 -11.49 0.77 -18.90
N VAL A 34 -10.97 -0.45 -18.71
CA VAL A 34 -11.80 -1.62 -18.38
C VAL A 34 -12.53 -1.39 -17.05
N THR A 35 -11.85 -0.87 -16.03
CA THR A 35 -12.48 -0.55 -14.74
C THR A 35 -13.56 0.51 -14.88
N ALA A 36 -13.31 1.56 -15.66
CA ALA A 36 -14.29 2.62 -15.91
C ALA A 36 -15.54 2.11 -16.66
N LEU A 37 -15.34 1.27 -17.66
CA LEU A 37 -16.45 0.63 -18.41
C LEU A 37 -17.27 -0.28 -17.49
N THR A 38 -16.61 -1.10 -16.67
CA THR A 38 -17.29 -1.99 -15.72
C THR A 38 -18.09 -1.18 -14.70
N PHE A 39 -17.54 -0.10 -14.17
CA PHE A 39 -18.24 0.74 -13.20
C PHE A 39 -19.41 1.50 -13.86
N SER A 40 -19.21 2.03 -15.06
CA SER A 40 -20.28 2.73 -15.80
C SER A 40 -21.40 1.78 -16.22
N SER A 41 -21.09 0.51 -16.53
CA SER A 41 -22.11 -0.49 -16.88
C SER A 41 -23.08 -0.78 -15.72
N TYR A 42 -22.63 -0.59 -14.49
CA TYR A 42 -23.49 -0.75 -13.31
C TYR A 42 -24.57 0.34 -13.21
N ALA A 43 -24.26 1.55 -13.68
CA ALA A 43 -25.17 2.69 -13.62
C ALA A 43 -26.10 2.78 -14.86
N VAL A 44 -25.62 2.40 -16.03
CA VAL A 44 -26.30 2.63 -17.32
C VAL A 44 -26.88 1.35 -17.91
N GLY A 45 -26.45 0.20 -17.40
CA GLY A 45 -26.80 -1.12 -17.94
C GLY A 45 -25.80 -1.65 -18.96
N THR A 46 -25.56 -2.97 -18.87
CA THR A 46 -24.57 -3.65 -19.72
C THR A 46 -24.98 -3.66 -21.19
N ASP A 47 -26.26 -3.91 -21.48
CA ASP A 47 -26.77 -3.97 -22.85
C ASP A 47 -26.57 -2.65 -23.58
N TYR A 48 -26.89 -1.54 -22.92
CA TYR A 48 -26.68 -0.20 -23.51
C TYR A 48 -25.20 0.08 -23.79
N LEU A 49 -24.31 -0.29 -22.89
CA LEU A 49 -22.89 0.02 -23.02
C LEU A 49 -22.19 -0.82 -24.10
N TYR A 50 -22.56 -2.09 -24.25
CA TYR A 50 -21.87 -3.03 -25.14
C TYR A 50 -22.56 -3.26 -26.48
N HIS A 51 -23.87 -3.00 -26.59
CA HIS A 51 -24.61 -3.17 -27.86
C HIS A 51 -24.81 -1.88 -28.66
N SER A 52 -24.57 -0.71 -28.09
CA SER A 52 -24.72 0.59 -28.78
C SER A 52 -23.53 0.99 -29.64
N TRP A 53 -22.77 0.05 -30.17
CA TRP A 53 -21.64 0.33 -31.02
C TRP A 53 -22.06 0.48 -32.47
N GLN A 54 -21.78 1.65 -33.07
CA GLN A 54 -21.98 1.92 -34.47
C GLN A 54 -20.64 1.97 -35.22
N TRP A 55 -20.64 1.47 -36.45
CA TRP A 55 -19.46 1.52 -37.31
C TRP A 55 -19.36 2.87 -38.00
N PHE A 56 -18.34 3.63 -37.69
CA PHE A 56 -18.00 4.84 -38.42
C PHE A 56 -16.77 4.52 -39.29
N GLY A 57 -17.05 4.04 -40.51
CA GLY A 57 -16.01 3.52 -41.41
C GLY A 57 -15.40 2.23 -40.90
N VAL A 58 -14.11 2.23 -40.58
CA VAL A 58 -13.36 1.06 -40.08
C VAL A 58 -13.32 1.01 -38.53
N ILE A 59 -13.69 2.11 -37.85
CA ILE A 59 -13.57 2.24 -36.40
C ILE A 59 -14.96 2.10 -35.77
N PRO A 60 -15.15 1.14 -34.85
CA PRO A 60 -16.37 1.08 -34.05
C PRO A 60 -16.40 2.21 -33.02
N VAL A 61 -17.43 3.06 -33.09
CA VAL A 61 -17.66 4.18 -32.17
C VAL A 61 -18.95 3.91 -31.40
N PRO A 62 -18.94 3.95 -30.06
CA PRO A 62 -20.17 3.75 -29.30
C PRO A 62 -21.09 4.96 -29.37
N ASP A 63 -22.38 4.72 -29.63
CA ASP A 63 -23.44 5.73 -29.60
C ASP A 63 -23.95 5.96 -28.18
N TRP A 64 -23.09 6.51 -27.35
CA TRP A 64 -23.39 6.79 -25.95
C TRP A 64 -23.91 8.19 -25.73
N THR A 65 -24.80 8.36 -24.76
CA THR A 65 -25.22 9.71 -24.34
C THR A 65 -24.01 10.52 -23.83
N PRO A 66 -24.05 11.86 -23.93
CA PRO A 66 -22.96 12.70 -23.42
C PRO A 66 -22.61 12.44 -21.94
N LEU A 67 -23.62 12.10 -21.12
CA LEU A 67 -23.42 11.77 -19.70
C LEU A 67 -22.60 10.47 -19.52
N THR A 68 -22.84 9.47 -20.35
CA THR A 68 -22.08 8.20 -20.34
C THR A 68 -20.63 8.44 -20.74
N TRP A 69 -20.38 9.24 -21.78
CA TRP A 69 -19.03 9.63 -22.18
C TRP A 69 -18.29 10.34 -21.06
N VAL A 70 -18.93 11.33 -20.43
CA VAL A 70 -18.34 12.07 -19.31
C VAL A 70 -18.02 11.15 -18.15
N SER A 71 -18.90 10.22 -17.79
CA SER A 71 -18.65 9.27 -16.68
C SER A 71 -17.48 8.34 -16.99
N VAL A 72 -17.41 7.73 -18.17
CA VAL A 72 -16.30 6.86 -18.58
C VAL A 72 -14.98 7.62 -18.59
N LEU A 73 -14.95 8.85 -19.13
CA LEU A 73 -13.74 9.67 -19.13
C LEU A 73 -13.27 10.04 -17.73
N ILE A 74 -14.18 10.47 -16.84
CA ILE A 74 -13.84 10.83 -15.46
C ILE A 74 -13.28 9.62 -14.72
N PHE A 75 -13.94 8.46 -14.78
CA PHE A 75 -13.48 7.26 -14.10
C PHE A 75 -12.18 6.72 -14.67
N THR A 76 -12.00 6.75 -16.02
CA THR A 76 -10.73 6.37 -16.64
C THR A 76 -9.59 7.28 -16.18
N PHE A 77 -9.80 8.60 -16.23
CA PHE A 77 -8.81 9.56 -15.81
C PHE A 77 -8.48 9.43 -14.31
N ALA A 78 -9.49 9.35 -13.46
CA ALA A 78 -9.30 9.19 -12.01
C ALA A 78 -8.54 7.90 -11.67
N THR A 79 -8.92 6.77 -12.27
CA THR A 79 -8.24 5.48 -12.05
C THR A 79 -6.81 5.51 -12.57
N PHE A 80 -6.59 6.04 -13.77
CA PHE A 80 -5.26 6.15 -14.37
C PHE A 80 -4.36 7.10 -13.57
N ALA A 81 -4.87 8.26 -13.15
CA ALA A 81 -4.13 9.21 -12.34
C ALA A 81 -3.72 8.58 -10.98
N ASN A 82 -4.66 7.90 -10.30
CA ASN A 82 -4.39 7.28 -9.02
C ASN A 82 -3.44 6.08 -9.13
N ALA A 83 -3.75 5.09 -9.96
CA ALA A 83 -3.01 3.84 -10.03
C ALA A 83 -1.80 3.90 -10.96
N GLY A 84 -1.87 4.62 -12.06
CA GLY A 84 -0.81 4.73 -13.06
C GLY A 84 0.27 5.74 -12.69
N TYR A 85 -0.14 6.95 -12.28
CA TYR A 85 0.77 8.07 -12.07
C TYR A 85 1.10 8.32 -10.61
N MET A 86 0.11 8.55 -9.75
CA MET A 86 0.32 8.96 -8.36
C MET A 86 0.77 7.81 -7.46
N ARG A 87 0.25 6.59 -7.67
CA ARG A 87 0.61 5.38 -6.89
C ARG A 87 0.76 5.65 -5.39
N GLU A 88 1.99 5.56 -4.89
CA GLU A 88 2.36 5.72 -3.48
C GLU A 88 2.06 7.13 -2.96
N HIS A 89 2.22 8.17 -3.79
CA HIS A 89 1.90 9.56 -3.40
C HIS A 89 0.43 9.77 -3.05
N PHE A 90 -0.47 9.01 -3.68
CA PHE A 90 -1.89 9.06 -3.32
C PHE A 90 -2.14 8.58 -1.89
N CYS A 91 -1.51 7.45 -1.51
CA CYS A 91 -1.63 6.89 -0.16
C CYS A 91 -1.04 7.82 0.90
N THR A 92 0.06 8.51 0.58
CA THR A 92 0.77 9.39 1.51
C THR A 92 0.04 10.72 1.75
N HIS A 93 -0.53 11.33 0.69
CA HIS A 93 -1.00 12.71 0.76
C HIS A 93 -2.52 12.85 0.72
N ILE A 94 -3.21 12.00 -0.04
CA ILE A 94 -4.63 12.16 -0.36
C ILE A 94 -5.50 11.13 0.35
N CYS A 95 -5.02 9.89 0.50
CA CYS A 95 -5.82 8.80 1.05
C CYS A 95 -6.17 9.04 2.52
N PRO A 96 -7.45 9.18 2.88
CA PRO A 96 -7.85 9.38 4.27
C PRO A 96 -7.50 8.17 5.15
N TYR A 97 -7.45 6.96 4.56
CA TYR A 97 -7.12 5.74 5.30
C TYR A 97 -5.73 5.79 5.94
N GLY A 98 -4.71 6.24 5.22
CA GLY A 98 -3.37 6.36 5.77
C GLY A 98 -3.30 7.30 6.97
N ARG A 99 -4.09 8.37 6.94
CA ARG A 99 -4.22 9.31 8.06
C ARG A 99 -4.98 8.72 9.23
N PHE A 100 -6.09 8.00 8.97
CA PHE A 100 -6.81 7.26 10.01
C PHE A 100 -5.92 6.22 10.67
N GLN A 101 -5.16 5.46 9.89
CA GLN A 101 -4.24 4.47 10.40
C GLN A 101 -3.20 5.08 11.34
N SER A 102 -2.62 6.23 10.99
CA SER A 102 -1.62 6.90 11.84
C SER A 102 -2.18 7.39 13.18
N VAL A 103 -3.44 7.84 13.20
CA VAL A 103 -4.13 8.26 14.42
C VAL A 103 -4.54 7.08 15.31
N MET A 104 -4.77 5.91 14.70
CA MET A 104 -5.13 4.68 15.43
C MET A 104 -3.95 4.04 16.15
N PHE A 105 -2.72 4.31 15.73
CA PHE A 105 -1.53 3.81 16.44
C PHE A 105 -1.34 4.48 17.79
N ASP A 106 -0.96 3.69 18.77
CA ASP A 106 -0.54 4.12 20.10
C ASP A 106 0.73 3.38 20.53
N LYS A 107 1.27 3.74 21.71
CA LYS A 107 2.50 3.15 22.24
C LYS A 107 2.46 1.64 22.43
N ASP A 108 1.27 1.07 22.55
CA ASP A 108 1.06 -0.37 22.74
C ASP A 108 0.64 -1.08 21.44
N THR A 109 0.60 -0.39 20.31
CA THR A 109 0.29 -0.99 19.02
C THR A 109 1.48 -1.79 18.51
N LEU A 110 1.24 -3.04 18.11
CA LEU A 110 2.27 -3.90 17.54
C LEU A 110 2.58 -3.45 16.10
N ILE A 111 3.80 -3.04 15.87
CA ILE A 111 4.28 -2.54 14.59
C ILE A 111 5.64 -3.14 14.25
N VAL A 112 6.03 -3.13 12.97
CA VAL A 112 7.39 -3.43 12.57
C VAL A 112 8.28 -2.25 12.95
N THR A 113 9.29 -2.51 13.78
CA THR A 113 10.19 -1.48 14.28
C THR A 113 11.66 -1.89 14.17
N TYR A 114 12.50 -0.89 14.08
CA TYR A 114 13.96 -1.00 14.18
C TYR A 114 14.40 -0.72 15.61
N ASP A 115 15.24 -1.60 16.19
CA ASP A 115 15.81 -1.42 17.52
C ASP A 115 17.00 -0.46 17.47
N TYR A 116 16.71 0.83 17.64
CA TYR A 116 17.73 1.88 17.60
C TYR A 116 18.73 1.78 18.75
N LYS A 117 18.34 1.25 19.93
CA LYS A 117 19.26 1.10 21.07
C LYS A 117 20.39 0.11 20.77
N ARG A 118 20.07 -0.91 19.97
CA ARG A 118 21.01 -1.95 19.59
C ARG A 118 21.70 -1.63 18.25
N GLY A 119 21.03 -0.94 17.36
CA GLY A 119 21.48 -0.73 15.98
C GLY A 119 22.29 0.53 15.73
N GLU A 120 22.20 1.53 16.62
CA GLU A 120 22.94 2.79 16.49
C GLU A 120 24.21 2.81 17.39
N PRO A 121 25.26 3.51 17.01
CA PRO A 121 25.48 4.19 15.74
C PRO A 121 25.72 3.20 14.58
N ARG A 122 25.02 3.43 13.44
CA ARG A 122 25.11 2.56 12.26
C ARG A 122 26.37 2.89 11.44
N GLY A 123 27.04 1.87 10.92
CA GLY A 123 28.24 2.08 10.11
C GLY A 123 28.66 0.84 9.32
N ALA A 124 29.35 1.07 8.19
CA ALA A 124 29.92 -0.01 7.41
C ALA A 124 31.12 -0.62 8.14
N ARG A 125 31.11 -1.94 8.37
CA ARG A 125 32.22 -2.65 9.00
C ARG A 125 33.17 -3.25 7.96
N LYS A 126 34.47 -3.17 8.22
CA LYS A 126 35.46 -3.93 7.47
C LYS A 126 35.40 -5.42 7.92
N ARG A 127 35.55 -6.35 6.99
CA ARG A 127 35.60 -7.78 7.31
C ARG A 127 36.69 -8.05 8.33
N GLY A 128 36.30 -8.48 9.54
CA GLY A 128 37.23 -8.85 10.63
C GLY A 128 37.60 -7.73 11.61
N GLY A 129 37.04 -6.53 11.53
CA GLY A 129 37.23 -5.45 12.51
C GLY A 129 36.11 -5.45 13.55
N GLU A 130 36.41 -5.63 14.82
CA GLU A 130 35.53 -5.31 15.93
C GLU A 130 35.66 -3.81 16.24
N ASP A 131 34.80 -3.01 15.61
CA ASP A 131 34.64 -1.60 16.01
C ASP A 131 33.70 -1.57 17.22
N GLU A 132 34.26 -1.49 18.41
CA GLU A 132 33.52 -1.49 19.70
C GLU A 132 32.52 -0.34 19.83
N ASN A 133 32.63 0.68 19.02
CA ASN A 133 31.77 1.88 19.07
C ASN A 133 30.58 1.85 18.06
N LEU A 134 30.39 0.78 17.27
CA LEU A 134 29.33 0.69 16.28
C LEU A 134 28.24 -0.28 16.75
N GLY A 135 26.98 0.15 16.56
CA GLY A 135 25.82 -0.71 16.77
C GLY A 135 25.75 -1.90 15.81
N ASP A 136 24.78 -2.76 15.93
CA ASP A 136 24.66 -3.98 15.11
C ASP A 136 24.30 -3.70 13.64
N CYS A 137 23.80 -2.51 13.33
CA CYS A 137 23.44 -2.13 11.96
C CYS A 137 24.66 -1.80 11.10
N ILE A 138 24.95 -2.62 10.10
CA ILE A 138 26.06 -2.43 9.15
C ILE A 138 25.75 -1.48 7.99
N ASN A 139 24.63 -0.80 8.02
CA ASN A 139 24.17 0.14 6.98
C ASN A 139 24.09 -0.46 5.55
N CYS A 140 23.69 -1.72 5.42
CA CYS A 140 23.62 -2.43 4.13
C CYS A 140 22.46 -2.03 3.24
N LEU A 141 21.48 -1.26 3.74
CA LEU A 141 20.27 -0.78 3.05
C LEU A 141 19.35 -1.91 2.51
N MET A 142 19.55 -3.16 2.89
CA MET A 142 18.71 -4.27 2.42
C MET A 142 17.26 -4.12 2.86
N CYS A 143 17.01 -3.63 4.08
CA CYS A 143 15.66 -3.34 4.59
C CYS A 143 14.91 -2.33 3.70
N VAL A 144 15.61 -1.33 3.16
CA VAL A 144 15.03 -0.34 2.23
C VAL A 144 14.80 -0.95 0.85
N GLN A 145 15.76 -1.77 0.37
CA GLN A 145 15.67 -2.37 -0.96
C GLN A 145 14.55 -3.40 -1.10
N VAL A 146 14.25 -4.17 -0.06
CA VAL A 146 13.16 -5.16 -0.07
C VAL A 146 11.81 -4.54 0.24
N CYS A 147 11.77 -3.32 0.77
CA CYS A 147 10.52 -2.67 1.12
C CYS A 147 9.68 -2.36 -0.13
N PRO A 148 8.45 -2.84 -0.27
CA PRO A 148 7.61 -2.59 -1.43
C PRO A 148 7.26 -1.11 -1.60
N THR A 149 7.11 -0.36 -0.51
CA THR A 149 6.81 1.07 -0.50
C THR A 149 8.07 1.96 -0.50
N GLY A 150 9.24 1.38 -0.27
CA GLY A 150 10.51 2.09 -0.38
C GLY A 150 10.92 2.93 0.81
N ILE A 151 10.25 2.77 1.92
CA ILE A 151 10.56 3.48 3.15
C ILE A 151 11.86 2.96 3.79
N ASP A 152 12.50 3.81 4.56
CA ASP A 152 13.57 3.41 5.48
C ASP A 152 12.98 3.19 6.88
N ILE A 153 12.81 1.93 7.27
CA ILE A 153 12.23 1.57 8.57
C ILE A 153 13.11 2.02 9.75
N ARG A 154 14.37 2.35 9.50
CA ARG A 154 15.31 2.81 10.53
C ARG A 154 15.02 4.24 11.00
N ASP A 155 14.30 5.00 10.20
CA ASP A 155 13.86 6.37 10.52
C ASP A 155 12.53 6.37 11.33
N GLY A 156 12.12 5.19 11.81
CA GLY A 156 10.93 5.01 12.63
C GLY A 156 9.68 4.61 11.83
N LEU A 157 8.52 4.68 12.49
CA LEU A 157 7.24 4.34 11.88
C LEU A 157 6.84 5.42 10.86
N GLN A 158 6.55 4.97 9.64
CA GLN A 158 6.09 5.81 8.54
C GLN A 158 4.70 5.38 8.10
N VAL A 159 3.89 6.34 7.63
CA VAL A 159 2.49 6.12 7.21
C VAL A 159 2.39 5.11 6.06
N GLU A 160 3.41 5.08 5.20
CA GLU A 160 3.51 4.19 4.05
C GLU A 160 3.86 2.74 4.42
N CYS A 161 4.18 2.46 5.68
CA CYS A 161 4.50 1.10 6.12
C CYS A 161 3.25 0.22 6.13
N ILE A 162 3.24 -0.81 5.27
CA ILE A 162 2.16 -1.80 5.18
C ILE A 162 2.33 -2.99 6.12
N GLN A 163 3.31 -2.94 7.03
CA GLN A 163 3.60 -3.98 8.04
C GLN A 163 3.85 -5.38 7.46
N CYS A 164 4.38 -5.49 6.24
CA CYS A 164 4.58 -6.76 5.52
C CYS A 164 5.73 -7.62 6.03
N ALA A 165 6.57 -7.11 6.95
CA ALA A 165 7.71 -7.80 7.56
C ALA A 165 8.88 -8.19 6.63
N ALA A 166 8.84 -7.91 5.33
CA ALA A 166 9.92 -8.25 4.40
C ALA A 166 11.30 -7.70 4.83
N CYS A 167 11.32 -6.54 5.51
CA CYS A 167 12.54 -5.97 6.08
C CYS A 167 13.09 -6.78 7.27
N ILE A 168 12.24 -7.50 8.02
CA ILE A 168 12.65 -8.39 9.13
C ILE A 168 13.46 -9.55 8.58
N ASP A 169 12.91 -10.24 7.56
CA ASP A 169 13.56 -11.40 6.95
C ASP A 169 14.90 -11.01 6.32
N ALA A 170 14.89 -9.94 5.51
CA ALA A 170 16.11 -9.46 4.87
C ALA A 170 17.18 -9.01 5.89
N CYS A 171 16.78 -8.40 7.00
CA CYS A 171 17.71 -8.02 8.05
C CYS A 171 18.27 -9.23 8.78
N ASN A 172 17.44 -10.22 9.11
CA ASN A 172 17.88 -11.46 9.77
C ASN A 172 18.87 -12.23 8.91
N ASP A 173 18.64 -12.33 7.58
CA ASP A 173 19.60 -12.95 6.64
C ASP A 173 20.97 -12.25 6.65
N ILE A 174 20.99 -10.94 6.83
CA ILE A 174 22.24 -10.18 6.94
C ILE A 174 22.88 -10.37 8.31
N MET A 175 22.09 -10.35 9.39
CA MET A 175 22.59 -10.58 10.75
C MET A 175 23.28 -11.95 10.88
N ASP A 176 22.70 -12.99 10.27
CA ASP A 176 23.33 -14.33 10.23
C ASP A 176 24.68 -14.31 9.50
N LYS A 177 24.81 -13.57 8.38
CA LYS A 177 26.05 -13.45 7.61
C LYS A 177 27.16 -12.71 8.35
N VAL A 178 26.78 -11.82 9.26
CA VAL A 178 27.73 -11.04 10.10
C VAL A 178 27.89 -11.59 11.49
N ASN A 179 27.32 -12.77 11.80
CA ASN A 179 27.35 -13.45 13.08
C ASN A 179 26.82 -12.56 14.24
N LYS A 180 25.77 -11.79 13.98
CA LYS A 180 25.07 -10.99 14.99
C LYS A 180 23.70 -11.59 15.32
N PRO A 181 23.19 -11.39 16.54
CA PRO A 181 21.90 -11.94 16.92
C PRO A 181 20.77 -11.32 16.06
N ARG A 182 19.82 -12.17 15.63
CA ARG A 182 18.63 -11.78 14.87
C ARG A 182 17.76 -10.78 15.65
N GLY A 183 16.76 -10.20 14.98
CA GLY A 183 15.72 -9.37 15.61
C GLY A 183 16.13 -7.91 15.79
N LEU A 184 17.05 -7.40 14.98
CA LEU A 184 17.36 -5.97 14.90
C LEU A 184 16.15 -5.18 14.35
N ILE A 185 15.44 -5.76 13.37
CA ILE A 185 14.11 -5.33 12.95
C ILE A 185 13.15 -6.44 13.37
N ARG A 186 12.09 -6.07 14.10
CA ARG A 186 11.11 -7.03 14.63
C ARG A 186 9.75 -6.40 14.84
N TYR A 187 8.74 -7.24 15.04
CA TYR A 187 7.49 -6.78 15.60
C TYR A 187 7.67 -6.42 17.07
N SER A 188 7.38 -5.19 17.41
CA SER A 188 7.44 -4.71 18.80
C SER A 188 6.48 -3.54 18.99
N THR A 189 6.27 -3.14 20.22
CA THR A 189 5.54 -1.93 20.57
C THR A 189 6.53 -0.84 20.97
N GLU A 190 6.15 0.43 20.81
CA GLU A 190 6.98 1.56 21.24
C GLU A 190 7.28 1.44 22.74
N ARG A 191 6.32 1.01 23.55
CA ARG A 191 6.51 0.77 24.99
C ARG A 191 7.60 -0.26 25.27
N GLN A 192 7.63 -1.37 24.54
CA GLN A 192 8.68 -2.38 24.70
C GLN A 192 10.07 -1.86 24.32
N LEU A 193 10.16 -1.02 23.28
CA LEU A 193 11.44 -0.48 22.82
C LEU A 193 11.97 0.63 23.73
N VAL A 194 11.11 1.54 24.18
CA VAL A 194 11.50 2.71 24.97
C VAL A 194 11.55 2.38 26.47
N GLU A 195 10.47 1.80 26.98
CA GLU A 195 10.25 1.62 28.42
C GLU A 195 10.64 0.21 28.90
N ASN A 196 10.92 -0.75 27.99
CA ASN A 196 11.15 -2.17 28.28
C ASN A 196 9.99 -2.83 29.08
N GLU A 197 8.79 -2.27 29.01
CA GLU A 197 7.59 -2.80 29.64
C GLU A 197 6.77 -3.67 28.68
N PRO A 198 6.08 -4.70 29.18
CA PRO A 198 5.18 -5.50 28.35
C PRO A 198 4.00 -4.66 27.85
N SER A 199 3.57 -4.92 26.60
CA SER A 199 2.43 -4.23 26.00
C SER A 199 1.13 -4.54 26.74
N LYS A 200 0.28 -3.53 26.92
CA LYS A 200 -1.03 -3.69 27.57
C LYS A 200 -2.08 -3.98 26.49
N ILE A 201 -2.66 -5.16 26.49
CA ILE A 201 -3.70 -5.58 25.53
C ILE A 201 -5.05 -4.95 25.89
N LEU A 202 -5.41 -4.96 27.20
CA LEU A 202 -6.68 -4.39 27.67
C LEU A 202 -6.54 -2.87 27.87
N ARG A 203 -6.94 -2.12 26.86
CA ARG A 203 -6.87 -0.65 26.79
C ARG A 203 -8.24 -0.04 26.57
N PRO A 204 -8.50 1.18 27.02
CA PRO A 204 -9.76 1.88 26.72
C PRO A 204 -10.08 1.93 25.21
N ARG A 205 -9.07 2.15 24.37
CA ARG A 205 -9.21 2.15 22.92
C ARG A 205 -9.68 0.82 22.35
N PHE A 206 -9.19 -0.31 22.89
CA PHE A 206 -9.64 -1.64 22.47
C PHE A 206 -11.15 -1.81 22.69
N PHE A 207 -11.65 -1.42 23.85
CA PHE A 207 -13.07 -1.50 24.16
C PHE A 207 -13.89 -0.55 23.30
N ALA A 208 -13.38 0.66 23.00
CA ALA A 208 -14.03 1.60 22.10
C ALA A 208 -14.19 1.02 20.68
N TYR A 209 -13.16 0.40 20.13
CA TYR A 209 -13.22 -0.25 18.82
C TYR A 209 -14.19 -1.43 18.82
N LEU A 210 -14.18 -2.23 19.88
CA LEU A 210 -15.09 -3.37 20.02
C LEU A 210 -16.56 -2.91 20.10
N ALA A 211 -16.82 -1.82 20.81
CA ALA A 211 -18.14 -1.21 20.88
C ALA A 211 -18.63 -0.67 19.52
N VAL A 212 -17.74 -0.02 18.75
CA VAL A 212 -18.07 0.46 17.39
C VAL A 212 -18.37 -0.69 16.47
N ILE A 213 -17.56 -1.75 16.49
CA ILE A 213 -17.79 -2.95 15.68
C ILE A 213 -19.11 -3.62 16.05
N ALA A 214 -19.39 -3.79 17.34
CA ALA A 214 -20.65 -4.37 17.80
C ALA A 214 -21.87 -3.54 17.36
N LEU A 215 -21.76 -2.21 17.42
CA LEU A 215 -22.81 -1.30 16.94
C LEU A 215 -23.02 -1.43 15.42
N LEU A 216 -21.95 -1.50 14.62
CA LEU A 216 -22.05 -1.67 13.17
C LEU A 216 -22.68 -3.02 12.81
N ILE A 217 -22.26 -4.10 13.47
CA ILE A 217 -22.83 -5.42 13.25
C ILE A 217 -24.33 -5.44 13.66
N GLY A 218 -24.65 -4.89 14.83
CA GLY A 218 -26.03 -4.81 15.32
C GLY A 218 -26.92 -4.01 14.36
N THR A 219 -26.44 -2.88 13.88
CA THR A 219 -27.16 -2.07 12.88
C THR A 219 -27.33 -2.83 11.56
N GLY A 220 -26.28 -3.52 11.08
CA GLY A 220 -26.34 -4.33 9.87
C GLY A 220 -27.36 -5.47 9.99
N VAL A 221 -27.33 -6.20 11.10
CA VAL A 221 -28.31 -7.28 11.38
C VAL A 221 -29.72 -6.72 11.45
N TYR A 222 -29.91 -5.59 12.12
CA TYR A 222 -31.22 -4.94 12.20
C TYR A 222 -31.75 -4.57 10.81
N PHE A 223 -30.96 -3.96 9.95
CA PHE A 223 -31.37 -3.64 8.59
C PHE A 223 -31.66 -4.89 7.74
N LEU A 224 -30.88 -5.93 7.90
CA LEU A 224 -31.11 -7.19 7.16
C LEU A 224 -32.39 -7.90 7.59
N THR A 225 -32.69 -7.92 8.89
CA THR A 225 -33.90 -8.54 9.42
C THR A 225 -35.16 -7.70 9.20
N SER A 226 -35.02 -6.35 9.13
CA SER A 226 -36.11 -5.42 8.88
C SER A 226 -36.45 -5.27 7.39
N ARG A 227 -35.68 -5.87 6.47
CA ARG A 227 -35.98 -5.83 5.04
C ARG A 227 -37.26 -6.60 4.76
N VAL A 228 -38.20 -5.92 4.14
CA VAL A 228 -39.37 -6.58 3.54
C VAL A 228 -38.84 -7.41 2.39
N PRO A 229 -39.08 -8.75 2.34
CA PRO A 229 -38.70 -9.57 1.21
C PRO A 229 -39.36 -9.01 -0.06
N LEU A 230 -38.56 -8.84 -1.12
CA LEU A 230 -39.05 -8.44 -2.44
C LEU A 230 -40.14 -9.39 -2.87
N GLN A 231 -41.41 -8.94 -2.88
CA GLN A 231 -42.49 -9.62 -3.56
C GLN A 231 -42.29 -9.35 -5.06
N ILE A 232 -41.83 -10.37 -5.77
CA ILE A 232 -41.82 -10.36 -7.23
C ILE A 232 -43.24 -10.75 -7.63
N ASP A 233 -44.10 -9.79 -7.95
CA ASP A 233 -45.32 -10.02 -8.67
C ASP A 233 -44.93 -10.43 -10.09
N ILE A 234 -45.20 -11.73 -10.43
CA ILE A 234 -45.03 -12.32 -11.76
C ILE A 234 -46.28 -12.02 -12.59
#